data_b3cb0e10566c88ab6aa9677bc4e74dc1
#
_entry.id   b3cb0e10566c88ab6aa9677bc4e74dc1
#
_cell.length_a   1.000
_cell.length_b   1.000
_cell.length_c   1.000
_cell.angle_alpha   90.00
_cell.angle_beta   90.00
_cell.angle_gamma   90.00
#
_symmetry.space_group_name_H-M   'P 1'
#
loop_
_entity.id
_entity.type
_entity.pdbx_description
1 polymer ?
#
loop_
_entity_poly.entity_id
_entity_poly.type
_entity_poly.pdbx_seq_one_letter_code
_entity_poly.pdbx_strand_id
1 'polypeptide(L)'
;MGKRLKKYILCFTVLLSVAVFNSFQVAAVNVNKKCSLTLNECISGLNVHLYRVASVSDDGSYHYTDAFKEAETNTNIQLDQLKTSEDLKNAAITLKGYAASQKALTKQATSSKVAYTGLKTGLYLITTDSLELNGTTYTYLPYLISLPQGTSYDVSIDFTKYSKNPSHEYKIVKHWIDNGSKHPDKIYVELYNGSTYIKTIILDAAHNYAYSWKGEQAMNYSIKEKSVKGYKGIVSSVCNDSKTEYIITNTSTDTPKKNSHVKTGDTTRINHWVTLLTVSGLFLIVLGRLFRHEKD
;
A
#
# COMPACT_ATOMS: atom_id res chain seq x y z
N MET A 1 -1.92 35.69 5.04
CA MET A 1 -2.03 34.62 6.03
C MET A 1 -1.79 33.27 5.32
N GLY A 2 -0.56 32.83 5.34
CA GLY A 2 -0.12 31.66 4.58
C GLY A 2 -0.35 30.37 5.35
N LYS A 3 -1.18 29.47 4.82
CA LYS A 3 -1.31 28.09 5.30
C LYS A 3 -0.03 27.33 4.96
N ARG A 4 0.78 27.01 5.95
CA ARG A 4 1.92 26.12 5.82
C ARG A 4 1.40 24.70 5.61
N LEU A 5 1.38 24.27 4.35
CA LEU A 5 1.23 22.88 3.97
C LEU A 5 2.50 22.15 4.43
N LYS A 6 2.42 21.43 5.55
CA LYS A 6 3.49 20.50 5.95
C LYS A 6 3.52 19.38 4.93
N LYS A 7 4.40 19.47 3.95
CA LYS A 7 4.84 18.35 3.12
C LYS A 7 5.55 17.39 4.06
N TYR A 8 4.94 16.25 4.34
CA TYR A 8 5.67 15.10 4.86
C TYR A 8 6.55 14.59 3.72
N ILE A 9 7.78 15.10 3.68
CA ILE A 9 8.84 14.53 2.88
C ILE A 9 9.14 13.20 3.55
N LEU A 10 8.73 12.11 2.90
CA LEU A 10 9.19 10.77 3.19
C LEU A 10 10.72 10.83 3.07
N CYS A 11 11.40 10.88 4.23
CA CYS A 11 12.86 10.92 4.26
C CYS A 11 13.36 9.53 3.86
N PHE A 12 13.54 9.33 2.54
CA PHE A 12 14.28 8.22 1.98
C PHE A 12 15.76 8.44 2.36
N THR A 13 16.16 8.03 3.55
CA THR A 13 17.58 7.86 3.86
C THR A 13 18.06 6.64 3.08
N VAL A 14 18.40 6.88 1.81
CA VAL A 14 19.21 5.95 1.02
C VAL A 14 20.60 5.98 1.63
N LEU A 15 20.86 5.08 2.59
CA LEU A 15 22.23 4.75 2.93
C LEU A 15 22.81 4.05 1.69
N LEU A 16 23.59 4.82 0.93
CA LEU A 16 24.33 4.37 -0.23
C LEU A 16 25.44 3.46 0.27
N SER A 17 25.15 2.18 0.52
CA SER A 17 26.21 1.18 0.47
C SER A 17 26.64 1.14 -0.98
N VAL A 18 27.78 1.74 -1.26
CA VAL A 18 28.48 1.65 -2.54
C VAL A 18 28.83 0.17 -2.74
N ALA A 19 27.89 -0.60 -3.30
CA ALA A 19 28.27 -1.80 -3.99
C ALA A 19 29.16 -1.31 -5.13
N VAL A 20 30.45 -1.58 -5.04
CA VAL A 20 31.41 -1.32 -6.11
C VAL A 20 30.90 -2.09 -7.31
N PHE A 21 30.16 -1.40 -8.17
CA PHE A 21 29.85 -1.91 -9.50
C PHE A 21 31.14 -1.90 -10.27
N ASN A 22 31.87 -3.03 -10.19
CA ASN A 22 32.88 -3.29 -11.18
C ASN A 22 32.17 -3.21 -12.53
N SER A 23 32.61 -2.24 -13.35
CA SER A 23 32.31 -2.19 -14.77
C SER A 23 32.28 -3.62 -15.30
N PHE A 24 31.18 -4.00 -15.99
CA PHE A 24 31.09 -5.27 -16.69
C PHE A 24 32.28 -5.40 -17.64
N GLN A 25 33.43 -5.81 -17.12
CA GLN A 25 34.49 -6.33 -17.97
C GLN A 25 34.02 -7.69 -18.44
N VAL A 26 33.87 -7.82 -19.74
CA VAL A 26 33.47 -9.03 -20.44
C VAL A 26 34.57 -10.10 -20.21
N ALA A 27 34.55 -10.71 -19.05
CA ALA A 27 35.17 -12.00 -18.87
C ALA A 27 34.28 -13.00 -19.59
N ALA A 28 34.84 -13.83 -20.48
CA ALA A 28 34.09 -14.85 -21.20
C ALA A 28 33.23 -15.65 -20.22
N VAL A 29 31.90 -15.59 -20.40
CA VAL A 29 30.93 -16.26 -19.51
C VAL A 29 30.85 -17.72 -19.90
N ASN A 30 31.18 -18.63 -18.98
CA ASN A 30 30.91 -20.05 -19.23
C ASN A 30 29.41 -20.32 -19.04
N VAL A 31 28.64 -20.23 -20.13
CA VAL A 31 27.17 -20.37 -20.14
C VAL A 31 26.67 -21.77 -19.70
N ASN A 32 27.55 -22.77 -19.73
CA ASN A 32 27.21 -24.15 -19.31
C ASN A 32 27.35 -24.36 -17.80
N LYS A 33 28.08 -23.47 -17.11
CA LYS A 33 28.26 -23.55 -15.67
C LYS A 33 26.98 -23.09 -14.96
N LYS A 34 26.57 -23.84 -13.94
CA LYS A 34 25.43 -23.47 -13.11
C LYS A 34 25.81 -22.40 -12.09
N CYS A 35 24.82 -21.57 -11.77
CA CYS A 35 24.96 -20.55 -10.77
C CYS A 35 24.14 -20.86 -9.51
N SER A 36 24.52 -20.25 -8.40
CA SER A 36 23.70 -20.15 -7.21
C SER A 36 23.48 -18.68 -6.83
N LEU A 37 22.35 -18.41 -6.19
CA LEU A 37 22.01 -17.10 -5.64
C LEU A 37 21.53 -17.27 -4.20
N THR A 38 22.19 -16.60 -3.27
CA THR A 38 21.79 -16.51 -1.88
C THR A 38 21.41 -15.09 -1.54
N LEU A 39 20.18 -14.91 -1.04
CA LEU A 39 19.70 -13.64 -0.48
C LEU A 39 19.79 -13.76 1.04
N ASN A 40 20.62 -12.92 1.66
CA ASN A 40 20.76 -12.83 3.11
C ASN A 40 19.86 -11.73 3.66
N GLU A 41 19.69 -11.71 4.97
CA GLU A 41 18.94 -10.70 5.73
C GLU A 41 17.48 -10.53 5.28
N CYS A 42 16.90 -11.58 4.68
CA CYS A 42 15.48 -11.62 4.38
C CYS A 42 14.65 -11.63 5.67
N ILE A 43 13.49 -10.98 5.64
CA ILE A 43 12.51 -11.13 6.73
C ILE A 43 11.88 -12.51 6.63
N SER A 44 11.83 -13.25 7.76
CA SER A 44 11.18 -14.58 7.81
C SER A 44 9.72 -14.50 7.37
N GLY A 45 9.28 -15.46 6.57
CA GLY A 45 7.94 -15.47 5.98
C GLY A 45 7.83 -14.79 4.62
N LEU A 46 8.85 -14.04 4.17
CA LEU A 46 8.86 -13.35 2.89
C LEU A 46 8.84 -14.34 1.71
N ASN A 47 7.88 -14.23 0.83
CA ASN A 47 7.88 -14.94 -0.45
C ASN A 47 8.75 -14.19 -1.47
N VAL A 48 9.75 -14.86 -1.99
CA VAL A 48 10.66 -14.33 -3.00
C VAL A 48 10.44 -15.04 -4.32
N HIS A 49 10.27 -14.28 -5.39
CA HIS A 49 10.04 -14.75 -6.74
C HIS A 49 11.24 -14.39 -7.62
N LEU A 50 11.82 -15.40 -8.26
CA LEU A 50 12.97 -15.24 -9.14
C LEU A 50 12.55 -15.56 -10.57
N TYR A 51 12.75 -14.63 -11.50
CA TYR A 51 12.45 -14.76 -12.92
C TYR A 51 13.73 -14.59 -13.73
N ARG A 52 13.98 -15.49 -14.69
CA ARG A 52 15.06 -15.31 -15.65
C ARG A 52 14.58 -14.42 -16.78
N VAL A 53 14.99 -13.16 -16.76
CA VAL A 53 14.62 -12.16 -17.76
C VAL A 53 15.34 -12.38 -19.09
N ALA A 54 16.65 -12.65 -19.01
CA ALA A 54 17.47 -12.84 -20.20
C ALA A 54 18.48 -13.98 -20.01
N SER A 55 18.85 -14.63 -21.11
CA SER A 55 20.06 -15.42 -21.22
C SER A 55 21.26 -14.50 -21.42
N VAL A 56 22.45 -15.01 -21.17
CA VAL A 56 23.70 -14.34 -21.49
C VAL A 56 24.48 -15.25 -22.43
N SER A 57 25.09 -14.72 -23.45
CA SER A 57 26.01 -15.41 -24.37
C SER A 57 27.43 -15.38 -23.84
N ASP A 58 28.37 -16.15 -24.51
CA ASP A 58 29.73 -16.26 -24.07
C ASP A 58 30.48 -14.93 -24.12
N ASP A 59 30.07 -14.02 -25.00
CA ASP A 59 30.59 -12.64 -25.13
C ASP A 59 30.01 -11.66 -24.08
N GLY A 60 29.08 -12.14 -23.24
CA GLY A 60 28.44 -11.35 -22.19
C GLY A 60 27.18 -10.59 -22.61
N SER A 61 26.75 -10.71 -23.88
CA SER A 61 25.53 -10.03 -24.37
C SER A 61 24.25 -10.68 -23.83
N TYR A 62 23.24 -9.88 -23.50
CA TYR A 62 21.96 -10.35 -22.98
C TYR A 62 20.92 -10.50 -24.08
N HIS A 63 20.16 -11.61 -24.04
CA HIS A 63 19.04 -11.90 -24.92
C HIS A 63 17.80 -12.21 -24.09
N TYR A 64 16.72 -11.46 -24.30
CA TYR A 64 15.46 -11.70 -23.59
C TYR A 64 15.01 -13.15 -23.75
N THR A 65 14.51 -13.75 -22.67
CA THR A 65 13.85 -15.06 -22.74
C THR A 65 12.45 -14.91 -23.36
N ASP A 66 11.85 -16.01 -23.83
CA ASP A 66 10.51 -15.99 -24.36
C ASP A 66 9.48 -15.43 -23.35
N ALA A 67 9.71 -15.67 -22.07
CA ALA A 67 8.89 -15.15 -20.98
C ALA A 67 8.87 -13.61 -20.92
N PHE A 68 9.92 -12.94 -21.40
CA PHE A 68 10.03 -11.47 -21.40
C PHE A 68 10.11 -10.86 -22.81
N LYS A 69 9.72 -11.64 -23.82
CA LYS A 69 9.72 -11.17 -25.23
C LYS A 69 8.80 -9.97 -25.45
N GLU A 70 7.68 -9.93 -24.72
CA GLU A 70 6.78 -8.80 -24.75
C GLU A 70 7.42 -7.53 -24.16
N ALA A 71 8.22 -7.66 -23.11
CA ALA A 71 8.96 -6.53 -22.55
C ALA A 71 10.01 -5.99 -23.54
N GLU A 72 10.72 -6.87 -24.29
CA GLU A 72 11.65 -6.48 -25.34
C GLU A 72 10.96 -5.65 -26.42
N THR A 73 9.74 -6.06 -26.83
CA THR A 73 9.00 -5.39 -27.89
C THR A 73 8.37 -4.07 -27.46
N ASN A 74 7.86 -4.00 -26.21
CA ASN A 74 7.04 -2.89 -25.73
C ASN A 74 7.81 -1.87 -24.88
N THR A 75 9.08 -2.12 -24.59
CA THR A 75 9.93 -1.18 -23.83
C THR A 75 11.19 -0.83 -24.61
N ASN A 76 11.81 0.28 -24.25
CA ASN A 76 13.10 0.69 -24.79
C ASN A 76 14.27 0.22 -23.92
N ILE A 77 14.09 -0.84 -23.13
CA ILE A 77 15.13 -1.32 -22.21
C ILE A 77 16.19 -2.11 -23.01
N GLN A 78 17.37 -1.51 -23.14
CA GLN A 78 18.55 -2.15 -23.71
C GLN A 78 19.35 -2.78 -22.57
N LEU A 79 19.24 -4.11 -22.39
CA LEU A 79 19.79 -4.82 -21.23
C LEU A 79 21.32 -4.63 -21.10
N ASP A 80 22.05 -4.55 -22.22
CA ASP A 80 23.49 -4.36 -22.25
C ASP A 80 23.93 -2.92 -21.90
N GLN A 81 22.99 -1.99 -21.86
CA GLN A 81 23.22 -0.59 -21.52
C GLN A 81 22.89 -0.23 -20.06
N LEU A 82 22.43 -1.19 -19.27
CA LEU A 82 22.11 -0.98 -17.85
C LEU A 82 23.40 -0.90 -17.03
N LYS A 83 23.99 0.30 -16.93
CA LYS A 83 25.32 0.51 -16.32
C LYS A 83 25.27 1.14 -14.94
N THR A 84 24.19 1.84 -14.61
CA THR A 84 24.04 2.52 -13.31
C THR A 84 23.04 1.81 -12.41
N SER A 85 23.14 2.05 -11.11
CA SER A 85 22.15 1.54 -10.14
C SER A 85 20.73 2.05 -10.43
N GLU A 86 20.61 3.26 -10.97
CA GLU A 86 19.32 3.85 -11.33
C GLU A 86 18.74 3.17 -12.58
N ASP A 87 19.58 2.89 -13.60
CA ASP A 87 19.14 2.14 -14.79
C ASP A 87 18.60 0.76 -14.39
N LEU A 88 19.36 0.02 -13.57
CA LEU A 88 18.95 -1.30 -13.07
C LEU A 88 17.66 -1.24 -12.26
N LYS A 89 17.50 -0.23 -11.42
CA LYS A 89 16.28 -0.03 -10.62
C LYS A 89 15.08 0.27 -11.50
N ASN A 90 15.22 1.20 -12.44
CA ASN A 90 14.12 1.59 -13.34
C ASN A 90 13.72 0.43 -14.26
N ALA A 91 14.69 -0.31 -14.79
CA ALA A 91 14.46 -1.52 -15.56
C ALA A 91 13.75 -2.59 -14.71
N ALA A 92 14.17 -2.82 -13.46
CA ALA A 92 13.54 -3.78 -12.56
C ALA A 92 12.07 -3.44 -12.30
N ILE A 93 11.76 -2.15 -12.06
CA ILE A 93 10.39 -1.67 -11.85
C ILE A 93 9.53 -1.93 -13.09
N THR A 94 10.04 -1.61 -14.27
CA THR A 94 9.31 -1.82 -15.53
C THR A 94 9.10 -3.31 -15.81
N LEU A 95 10.15 -4.13 -15.69
CA LEU A 95 10.09 -5.57 -15.96
C LEU A 95 9.21 -6.33 -14.95
N LYS A 96 9.04 -5.82 -13.73
CA LYS A 96 8.08 -6.37 -12.77
C LYS A 96 6.65 -6.41 -13.32
N GLY A 97 6.26 -5.40 -14.11
CA GLY A 97 4.94 -5.37 -14.76
C GLY A 97 4.71 -6.57 -15.70
N TYR A 98 5.75 -7.01 -16.40
CA TYR A 98 5.69 -8.18 -17.31
C TYR A 98 5.87 -9.51 -16.59
N ALA A 99 6.43 -9.51 -15.38
CA ALA A 99 6.65 -10.73 -14.61
C ALA A 99 5.36 -11.33 -14.04
N ALA A 100 4.29 -10.55 -13.87
CA ALA A 100 3.04 -10.97 -13.22
C ALA A 100 2.36 -12.17 -13.91
N SER A 101 2.53 -12.31 -15.23
CA SER A 101 2.00 -13.42 -16.04
C SER A 101 2.98 -14.60 -16.20
N GLN A 102 4.20 -14.51 -15.66
CA GLN A 102 5.27 -15.46 -15.88
C GLN A 102 5.43 -16.45 -14.70
N LYS A 103 5.96 -17.63 -15.00
CA LYS A 103 6.26 -18.63 -13.98
C LYS A 103 7.55 -18.27 -13.25
N ALA A 104 7.45 -17.98 -11.95
CA ALA A 104 8.58 -17.74 -11.06
C ALA A 104 9.16 -19.04 -10.48
N LEU A 105 10.45 -18.99 -10.10
CA LEU A 105 10.99 -19.86 -9.07
C LEU A 105 10.71 -19.18 -7.72
N THR A 106 9.66 -19.64 -7.02
CA THR A 106 9.24 -19.05 -5.75
C THR A 106 9.81 -19.83 -4.58
N LYS A 107 10.37 -19.10 -3.60
CA LYS A 107 10.79 -19.61 -2.30
C LYS A 107 10.38 -18.68 -1.17
N GLN A 108 10.01 -19.27 -0.04
CA GLN A 108 9.75 -18.52 1.17
C GLN A 108 11.01 -18.48 2.05
N ALA A 109 11.27 -17.32 2.64
CA ALA A 109 12.31 -17.18 3.65
C ALA A 109 11.87 -17.87 4.94
N THR A 110 12.47 -19.00 5.27
CA THR A 110 12.20 -19.75 6.52
C THR A 110 13.06 -19.27 7.68
N SER A 111 14.13 -18.53 7.36
CA SER A 111 15.04 -17.83 8.27
C SER A 111 15.41 -16.51 7.59
N SER A 112 16.54 -15.94 7.96
CA SER A 112 17.06 -14.72 7.30
C SER A 112 17.66 -14.99 5.90
N LYS A 113 17.42 -16.14 5.28
CA LYS A 113 18.04 -16.51 3.99
C LYS A 113 17.06 -17.17 3.04
N VAL A 114 17.27 -16.89 1.73
CA VAL A 114 16.68 -17.64 0.61
C VAL A 114 17.78 -18.01 -0.36
N ALA A 115 17.90 -19.30 -0.72
CA ALA A 115 18.93 -19.78 -1.63
C ALA A 115 18.33 -20.51 -2.83
N TYR A 116 18.82 -20.16 -4.01
CA TYR A 116 18.51 -20.80 -5.29
C TYR A 116 19.80 -21.43 -5.83
N THR A 117 19.71 -22.65 -6.31
CA THR A 117 20.83 -23.42 -6.85
C THR A 117 20.50 -23.98 -8.23
N GLY A 118 21.52 -24.34 -9.00
CA GLY A 118 21.35 -24.93 -10.32
C GLY A 118 20.80 -23.98 -11.38
N LEU A 119 20.89 -22.66 -11.14
CA LEU A 119 20.43 -21.63 -12.06
C LEU A 119 21.29 -21.62 -13.35
N LYS A 120 20.64 -21.31 -14.47
CA LYS A 120 21.35 -21.01 -15.71
C LYS A 120 21.97 -19.60 -15.61
N THR A 121 23.02 -19.32 -16.36
CA THR A 121 23.58 -17.98 -16.50
C THR A 121 22.57 -17.03 -17.15
N GLY A 122 22.58 -15.75 -16.79
CA GLY A 122 21.67 -14.74 -17.35
C GLY A 122 21.37 -13.60 -16.41
N LEU A 123 20.40 -12.76 -16.80
CA LEU A 123 19.87 -11.67 -16.00
C LEU A 123 18.58 -12.13 -15.30
N TYR A 124 18.50 -11.89 -14.00
CA TYR A 124 17.37 -12.30 -13.18
C TYR A 124 16.70 -11.11 -12.52
N LEU A 125 15.37 -11.14 -12.51
CA LEU A 125 14.53 -10.24 -11.74
C LEU A 125 14.10 -10.93 -10.45
N ILE A 126 14.34 -10.27 -9.33
CA ILE A 126 13.87 -10.64 -8.01
C ILE A 126 12.69 -9.75 -7.66
N THR A 127 11.56 -10.35 -7.31
CA THR A 127 10.42 -9.64 -6.73
C THR A 127 9.97 -10.35 -5.47
N THR A 128 9.11 -9.71 -4.69
CA THR A 128 8.52 -10.30 -3.49
C THR A 128 7.06 -9.95 -3.41
N ASP A 129 6.32 -10.73 -2.63
CA ASP A 129 5.04 -10.27 -2.08
C ASP A 129 5.29 -9.21 -1.01
N SER A 130 4.27 -8.41 -0.73
CA SER A 130 4.27 -7.60 0.49
C SER A 130 4.08 -8.52 1.71
N LEU A 131 4.85 -8.29 2.77
CA LEU A 131 4.77 -9.05 4.01
C LEU A 131 4.20 -8.18 5.12
N GLU A 132 3.08 -8.61 5.71
CA GLU A 132 2.55 -8.01 6.93
C GLU A 132 3.11 -8.73 8.16
N LEU A 133 3.82 -8.01 9.02
CA LEU A 133 4.37 -8.54 10.26
C LEU A 133 4.17 -7.52 11.39
N ASN A 134 3.51 -7.94 12.47
CA ASN A 134 3.26 -7.11 13.65
C ASN A 134 2.63 -5.74 13.33
N GLY A 135 1.65 -5.71 12.41
CA GLY A 135 0.97 -4.48 11.98
C GLY A 135 1.83 -3.55 11.13
N THR A 136 2.91 -4.04 10.56
CA THR A 136 3.77 -3.29 9.62
C THR A 136 3.84 -4.04 8.31
N THR A 137 3.57 -3.33 7.21
CA THR A 137 3.73 -3.88 5.85
C THR A 137 5.14 -3.58 5.34
N TYR A 138 5.84 -4.62 4.97
CA TYR A 138 7.18 -4.57 4.36
C TYR A 138 7.04 -4.78 2.86
N THR A 139 7.53 -3.83 2.07
CA THR A 139 7.51 -3.89 0.61
C THR A 139 8.92 -3.74 0.07
N TYR A 140 9.42 -4.77 -0.59
CA TYR A 140 10.74 -4.77 -1.22
C TYR A 140 10.66 -4.18 -2.62
N LEU A 141 11.68 -3.43 -3.00
CA LEU A 141 11.85 -2.97 -4.36
C LEU A 141 12.27 -4.15 -5.25
N PRO A 142 11.77 -4.23 -6.50
CA PRO A 142 12.27 -5.21 -7.46
C PRO A 142 13.75 -4.98 -7.73
N TYR A 143 14.48 -6.06 -7.98
CA TYR A 143 15.93 -6.00 -8.15
C TYR A 143 16.38 -6.86 -9.32
N LEU A 144 17.28 -6.31 -10.18
CA LEU A 144 17.93 -7.06 -11.25
C LEU A 144 19.31 -7.51 -10.81
N ILE A 145 19.64 -8.76 -11.11
CA ILE A 145 20.94 -9.34 -10.80
C ILE A 145 21.45 -10.21 -11.96
N SER A 146 22.71 -10.00 -12.32
CA SER A 146 23.41 -10.87 -13.27
C SER A 146 23.94 -12.13 -12.57
N LEU A 147 23.83 -13.26 -13.23
CA LEU A 147 24.46 -14.52 -12.84
C LEU A 147 25.22 -15.09 -14.03
N PRO A 148 26.56 -15.22 -13.99
CA PRO A 148 27.44 -14.87 -12.86
C PRO A 148 27.53 -13.37 -12.61
N GLN A 149 28.07 -13.00 -11.45
CA GLN A 149 28.45 -11.63 -11.14
C GLN A 149 29.98 -11.53 -11.27
N GLY A 150 30.47 -10.91 -12.33
CA GLY A 150 31.87 -10.98 -12.74
C GLY A 150 32.28 -12.43 -13.00
N THR A 151 33.24 -12.94 -12.26
CA THR A 151 33.71 -14.35 -12.34
C THR A 151 33.05 -15.29 -11.35
N SER A 152 32.19 -14.76 -10.45
CA SER A 152 31.51 -15.54 -9.40
C SER A 152 30.20 -16.14 -9.89
N TYR A 153 30.13 -17.46 -9.91
CA TYR A 153 28.92 -18.23 -10.21
C TYR A 153 28.07 -18.50 -8.93
N ASP A 154 28.69 -18.32 -7.77
CA ASP A 154 28.01 -18.40 -6.48
C ASP A 154 27.89 -17.00 -5.92
N VAL A 155 26.70 -16.41 -6.08
CA VAL A 155 26.42 -15.02 -5.75
C VAL A 155 25.65 -14.94 -4.44
N SER A 156 26.08 -14.06 -3.56
CA SER A 156 25.41 -13.80 -2.27
C SER A 156 25.25 -12.29 -2.10
N ILE A 157 24.03 -11.85 -1.78
CA ILE A 157 23.72 -10.43 -1.56
C ILE A 157 22.88 -10.24 -0.31
N ASP A 158 23.01 -9.09 0.34
CA ASP A 158 22.15 -8.68 1.44
C ASP A 158 20.89 -8.02 0.88
N PHE A 159 19.73 -8.64 1.19
CA PHE A 159 18.44 -8.24 0.62
C PHE A 159 17.67 -7.38 1.63
N THR A 160 18.16 -6.16 1.85
CA THR A 160 17.70 -5.26 2.92
C THR A 160 16.92 -4.04 2.42
N LYS A 161 16.78 -3.85 1.10
CA LYS A 161 16.12 -2.67 0.52
C LYS A 161 14.61 -2.84 0.50
N TYR A 162 13.96 -2.47 1.59
CA TYR A 162 12.50 -2.46 1.70
C TYR A 162 11.99 -1.16 2.33
N SER A 163 10.75 -0.81 2.05
CA SER A 163 10.01 0.20 2.78
C SER A 163 9.19 -0.46 3.90
N LYS A 164 9.05 0.26 5.01
CA LYS A 164 8.18 -0.10 6.13
C LYS A 164 7.00 0.85 6.13
N ASN A 165 5.81 0.33 5.91
CA ASN A 165 4.59 1.10 6.01
C ASN A 165 3.78 0.56 7.18
N PRO A 166 3.59 1.33 8.25
CA PRO A 166 2.67 0.95 9.31
C PRO A 166 1.31 0.67 8.70
N SER A 167 0.71 -0.43 9.07
CA SER A 167 -0.64 -0.74 8.65
C SER A 167 -1.58 0.25 9.34
N HIS A 168 -2.46 0.87 8.56
CA HIS A 168 -3.45 1.81 9.02
C HIS A 168 -4.83 1.16 8.92
N GLU A 169 -5.60 1.18 10.00
CA GLU A 169 -6.96 0.68 10.01
C GLU A 169 -7.92 1.75 9.49
N TYR A 170 -8.76 1.37 8.56
CA TYR A 170 -9.87 2.19 8.07
C TYR A 170 -11.18 1.55 8.46
N LYS A 171 -12.13 2.36 8.93
CA LYS A 171 -13.45 1.90 9.32
C LYS A 171 -14.52 2.86 8.82
N ILE A 172 -15.65 2.33 8.36
CA ILE A 172 -16.85 3.09 8.08
C ILE A 172 -17.89 2.68 9.12
N VAL A 173 -18.56 3.66 9.69
CA VAL A 173 -19.69 3.46 10.61
C VAL A 173 -20.86 4.32 10.16
N LYS A 174 -22.06 3.74 10.18
CA LYS A 174 -23.30 4.44 9.84
C LYS A 174 -24.09 4.77 11.09
N HIS A 175 -24.53 6.01 11.16
CA HIS A 175 -25.45 6.50 12.18
C HIS A 175 -26.76 6.95 11.54
N TRP A 176 -27.90 6.61 12.17
CA TRP A 176 -29.21 6.98 11.73
C TRP A 176 -29.89 7.93 12.72
N ILE A 177 -30.55 8.95 12.20
CA ILE A 177 -31.42 9.86 12.95
C ILE A 177 -32.79 9.79 12.27
N ASP A 178 -33.61 8.82 12.68
CA ASP A 178 -34.79 8.38 11.94
C ASP A 178 -36.02 9.29 12.16
N ASN A 179 -36.10 10.04 13.24
CA ASN A 179 -37.27 10.90 13.57
C ASN A 179 -38.63 10.20 13.44
N GLY A 180 -38.68 8.88 13.71
CA GLY A 180 -39.83 8.03 13.54
C GLY A 180 -40.03 7.38 12.17
N SER A 181 -39.10 7.61 11.24
CA SER A 181 -39.03 6.90 9.96
C SER A 181 -38.28 5.59 10.11
N LYS A 182 -38.50 4.65 9.18
CA LYS A 182 -37.72 3.41 9.10
C LYS A 182 -36.64 3.56 8.03
N HIS A 183 -35.39 3.40 8.42
CA HIS A 183 -34.25 3.40 7.47
C HIS A 183 -34.12 2.06 6.72
N PRO A 184 -33.46 2.03 5.57
CA PRO A 184 -33.30 0.81 4.77
C PRO A 184 -32.32 -0.17 5.46
N ASP A 185 -32.54 -1.46 5.21
CA ASP A 185 -31.70 -2.54 5.78
C ASP A 185 -30.26 -2.54 5.22
N LYS A 186 -30.01 -1.84 4.11
CA LYS A 186 -28.68 -1.71 3.48
C LYS A 186 -28.53 -0.39 2.76
N ILE A 187 -27.28 0.09 2.73
CA ILE A 187 -26.85 1.26 1.93
C ILE A 187 -25.58 0.93 1.17
N TYR A 188 -25.25 1.77 0.18
CA TYR A 188 -24.11 1.62 -0.70
C TYR A 188 -23.16 2.80 -0.52
N VAL A 189 -21.89 2.50 -0.30
CA VAL A 189 -20.83 3.49 -0.09
C VAL A 189 -19.73 3.23 -1.11
N GLU A 190 -19.41 4.22 -1.92
CA GLU A 190 -18.30 4.18 -2.87
C GLU A 190 -17.01 4.55 -2.16
N LEU A 191 -15.97 3.74 -2.34
CA LEU A 191 -14.61 3.98 -1.84
C LEU A 191 -13.73 4.46 -2.99
N TYR A 192 -12.96 5.52 -2.74
CA TYR A 192 -12.01 6.12 -3.66
C TYR A 192 -10.61 6.20 -3.05
N ASN A 193 -9.57 6.18 -3.90
CA ASN A 193 -8.22 6.60 -3.57
C ASN A 193 -7.88 7.83 -4.44
N GLY A 194 -7.80 9.00 -3.82
CA GLY A 194 -7.82 10.27 -4.55
C GLY A 194 -9.10 10.40 -5.37
N SER A 195 -8.98 10.54 -6.69
CA SER A 195 -10.10 10.57 -7.64
C SER A 195 -10.47 9.21 -8.22
N THR A 196 -9.68 8.16 -7.94
CA THR A 196 -9.88 6.83 -8.54
C THR A 196 -10.88 6.03 -7.72
N TYR A 197 -11.98 5.59 -8.38
CA TYR A 197 -12.93 4.65 -7.79
C TYR A 197 -12.27 3.29 -7.57
N ILE A 198 -12.46 2.71 -6.37
CA ILE A 198 -11.95 1.39 -6.01
C ILE A 198 -13.07 0.35 -6.05
N LYS A 199 -14.10 0.56 -5.23
CA LYS A 199 -15.23 -0.39 -5.11
C LYS A 199 -16.42 0.24 -4.42
N THR A 200 -17.58 -0.43 -4.52
CA THR A 200 -18.75 -0.14 -3.71
C THR A 200 -18.79 -1.10 -2.51
N ILE A 201 -18.94 -0.54 -1.33
CA ILE A 201 -19.10 -1.24 -0.05
C ILE A 201 -20.60 -1.24 0.30
N ILE A 202 -21.10 -2.37 0.75
CA ILE A 202 -22.46 -2.50 1.28
C ILE A 202 -22.38 -2.45 2.80
N LEU A 203 -23.11 -1.53 3.42
CA LEU A 203 -23.32 -1.48 4.85
C LEU A 203 -24.75 -1.93 5.13
N ASP A 204 -24.91 -2.94 5.97
CA ASP A 204 -26.21 -3.55 6.27
C ASP A 204 -26.42 -3.76 7.78
N ALA A 205 -27.67 -4.03 8.14
CA ALA A 205 -28.08 -4.24 9.53
C ALA A 205 -27.41 -5.49 10.15
N ALA A 206 -27.14 -6.55 9.36
CA ALA A 206 -26.50 -7.77 9.84
C ALA A 206 -25.07 -7.53 10.33
N HIS A 207 -24.39 -6.54 9.76
CA HIS A 207 -23.04 -6.11 10.12
C HIS A 207 -23.03 -4.78 10.89
N ASN A 208 -24.13 -4.42 11.55
CA ASN A 208 -24.28 -3.16 12.31
C ASN A 208 -23.91 -1.91 11.49
N TYR A 209 -24.17 -1.94 10.19
CA TYR A 209 -23.82 -0.88 9.25
C TYR A 209 -22.35 -0.41 9.38
N ALA A 210 -21.42 -1.35 9.58
CA ALA A 210 -20.01 -1.07 9.69
C ALA A 210 -19.18 -1.91 8.70
N TYR A 211 -18.04 -1.38 8.29
CA TYR A 211 -17.06 -2.06 7.45
C TYR A 211 -15.66 -1.60 7.81
N SER A 212 -14.70 -2.53 7.94
CA SER A 212 -13.30 -2.22 8.24
C SER A 212 -12.37 -2.87 7.22
N TRP A 213 -11.25 -2.21 6.95
CA TRP A 213 -10.15 -2.76 6.17
C TRP A 213 -8.82 -2.22 6.66
N LYS A 214 -7.73 -2.89 6.29
CA LYS A 214 -6.38 -2.40 6.49
C LYS A 214 -5.81 -1.90 5.17
N GLY A 215 -5.01 -0.86 5.24
CA GLY A 215 -4.31 -0.28 4.11
C GLY A 215 -3.06 0.44 4.57
N GLU A 216 -2.32 1.02 3.62
CA GLU A 216 -1.16 1.84 3.95
C GLU A 216 -1.62 3.21 4.47
N GLN A 217 -0.91 3.76 5.45
CA GLN A 217 -1.23 5.06 6.05
C GLN A 217 -1.17 6.23 5.04
N ALA A 218 -0.37 6.08 4.00
CA ALA A 218 -0.20 7.11 2.97
C ALA A 218 -1.34 7.16 1.93
N MET A 219 -2.34 6.26 2.00
CA MET A 219 -3.44 6.21 1.04
C MET A 219 -4.43 7.35 1.29
N ASN A 220 -4.76 8.06 0.22
CA ASN A 220 -5.74 9.15 0.26
C ASN A 220 -7.15 8.61 0.01
N TYR A 221 -7.64 7.77 0.93
CA TYR A 221 -8.99 7.23 0.83
C TYR A 221 -10.05 8.29 1.14
N SER A 222 -11.12 8.24 0.38
CA SER A 222 -12.35 8.99 0.62
C SER A 222 -13.57 8.11 0.35
N ILE A 223 -14.69 8.44 0.97
CA ILE A 223 -15.94 7.70 0.78
C ILE A 223 -17.06 8.63 0.33
N LYS A 224 -18.00 8.07 -0.45
CA LYS A 224 -19.21 8.75 -0.89
C LYS A 224 -20.41 7.82 -0.72
N GLU A 225 -21.39 8.22 0.08
CA GLU A 225 -22.65 7.50 0.19
C GLU A 225 -23.51 7.73 -1.04
N LYS A 226 -24.12 6.66 -1.57
CA LYS A 226 -25.21 6.79 -2.57
C LYS A 226 -26.46 7.32 -1.89
N SER A 227 -27.19 8.19 -2.56
CA SER A 227 -28.38 8.84 -2.03
C SER A 227 -29.36 7.84 -1.41
N VAL A 228 -29.79 8.11 -0.21
CA VAL A 228 -30.82 7.35 0.52
C VAL A 228 -32.12 8.15 0.52
N LYS A 229 -33.18 7.56 -0.06
CA LYS A 229 -34.48 8.24 -0.18
C LYS A 229 -35.03 8.58 1.22
N GLY A 230 -35.45 9.83 1.40
CA GLY A 230 -36.01 10.32 2.66
C GLY A 230 -34.96 10.68 3.73
N TYR A 231 -33.68 10.71 3.36
CA TYR A 231 -32.58 11.06 4.27
C TYR A 231 -31.63 12.08 3.66
N LYS A 232 -31.05 12.90 4.52
CA LYS A 232 -29.91 13.78 4.20
C LYS A 232 -28.66 13.21 4.87
N GLY A 233 -27.69 12.78 4.08
CA GLY A 233 -26.43 12.22 4.55
C GLY A 233 -25.34 13.27 4.74
N ILE A 234 -24.54 13.09 5.78
CA ILE A 234 -23.29 13.84 6.03
C ILE A 234 -22.19 12.83 6.32
N VAL A 235 -21.02 13.03 5.71
CA VAL A 235 -19.83 12.23 5.97
C VAL A 235 -18.85 13.08 6.75
N SER A 236 -18.35 12.55 7.85
CA SER A 236 -17.23 13.10 8.63
C SER A 236 -16.16 12.03 8.83
N SER A 237 -14.97 12.42 9.22
CA SER A 237 -13.87 11.47 9.53
C SER A 237 -13.08 11.90 10.74
N VAL A 238 -12.63 10.91 11.50
CA VAL A 238 -11.68 11.06 12.61
C VAL A 238 -10.45 10.23 12.26
N CYS A 239 -9.27 10.83 12.31
CA CYS A 239 -8.02 10.19 11.95
C CYS A 239 -7.00 10.35 13.07
N ASN A 240 -6.27 9.27 13.36
CA ASN A 240 -5.07 9.26 14.18
C ASN A 240 -3.94 8.49 13.45
N ASP A 241 -2.80 8.28 14.08
CA ASP A 241 -1.62 7.67 13.45
C ASP A 241 -1.84 6.22 12.96
N SER A 242 -2.81 5.49 13.53
CA SER A 242 -3.06 4.08 13.23
C SER A 242 -4.44 3.78 12.66
N LYS A 243 -5.37 4.75 12.72
CA LYS A 243 -6.77 4.53 12.34
C LYS A 243 -7.42 5.76 11.74
N THR A 244 -8.21 5.55 10.68
CA THR A 244 -9.19 6.51 10.15
C THR A 244 -10.58 5.92 10.25
N GLU A 245 -11.48 6.61 10.92
CA GLU A 245 -12.89 6.23 11.00
C GLU A 245 -13.74 7.25 10.24
N TYR A 246 -14.47 6.78 9.23
CA TYR A 246 -15.48 7.54 8.50
C TYR A 246 -16.83 7.33 9.15
N ILE A 247 -17.51 8.41 9.48
CA ILE A 247 -18.83 8.39 10.10
C ILE A 247 -19.83 8.98 9.12
N ILE A 248 -20.79 8.16 8.69
CA ILE A 248 -21.89 8.59 7.83
C ILE A 248 -23.12 8.76 8.72
N THR A 249 -23.60 9.99 8.82
CA THR A 249 -24.82 10.29 9.57
C THR A 249 -25.95 10.66 8.61
N ASN A 250 -27.04 9.86 8.61
CA ASN A 250 -28.25 10.18 7.86
C ASN A 250 -29.35 10.64 8.79
N THR A 251 -29.88 11.81 8.50
CA THR A 251 -31.03 12.38 9.20
C THR A 251 -32.24 12.29 8.31
N SER A 252 -33.35 11.72 8.84
CA SER A 252 -34.62 11.67 8.12
C SER A 252 -35.09 13.09 7.78
N THR A 253 -35.55 13.26 6.54
CA THR A 253 -36.18 14.50 6.08
C THR A 253 -37.65 14.58 6.49
N ASP A 254 -38.20 13.49 7.03
CA ASP A 254 -39.58 13.51 7.53
C ASP A 254 -39.68 14.38 8.78
N THR A 255 -40.69 15.22 8.81
CA THR A 255 -41.00 15.97 10.05
C THR A 255 -41.49 14.98 11.10
N PRO A 256 -40.97 15.05 12.35
CA PRO A 256 -41.49 14.20 13.42
C PRO A 256 -42.99 14.34 13.51
N LYS A 257 -43.73 13.22 13.43
CA LYS A 257 -45.17 13.24 13.69
C LYS A 257 -45.37 13.78 15.10
N LYS A 258 -45.90 14.99 15.20
CA LYS A 258 -46.25 15.61 16.47
C LYS A 258 -47.28 14.71 17.15
N ASN A 259 -46.85 13.84 18.07
CA ASN A 259 -47.76 13.13 18.92
C ASN A 259 -48.51 14.18 19.74
N SER A 260 -49.78 14.35 19.44
CA SER A 260 -50.67 15.37 20.02
C SER A 260 -51.09 15.07 21.44
N HIS A 261 -50.34 14.31 22.22
CA HIS A 261 -50.64 14.10 23.65
C HIS A 261 -49.32 13.86 24.42
N VAL A 262 -48.70 14.89 24.87
CA VAL A 262 -48.24 15.12 26.26
C VAL A 262 -47.86 16.60 26.38
N LYS A 263 -48.65 17.39 27.05
CA LYS A 263 -48.27 18.68 27.62
C LYS A 263 -47.35 18.41 28.82
N THR A 264 -46.07 18.18 28.58
CA THR A 264 -45.03 18.40 29.59
C THR A 264 -44.38 19.71 29.23
N GLY A 265 -44.48 20.69 30.12
CA GLY A 265 -44.01 22.06 29.91
C GLY A 265 -42.45 22.19 29.92
N ASP A 266 -41.78 21.30 29.25
CA ASP A 266 -40.32 21.43 29.10
C ASP A 266 -40.03 22.03 27.73
N THR A 267 -39.64 23.31 27.72
CA THR A 267 -39.23 24.08 26.58
C THR A 267 -37.72 23.88 26.28
N THR A 268 -37.12 22.85 26.85
CA THR A 268 -35.69 22.58 26.66
C THR A 268 -35.42 22.21 25.21
N ARG A 269 -34.82 23.10 24.47
CA ARG A 269 -34.41 22.90 23.07
C ARG A 269 -33.25 21.92 23.05
N ILE A 270 -33.54 20.61 23.08
CA ILE A 270 -32.53 19.53 23.03
C ILE A 270 -31.52 19.74 21.92
N ASN A 271 -31.95 20.29 20.78
CA ASN A 271 -31.07 20.60 19.65
C ASN A 271 -29.92 21.59 19.99
N HIS A 272 -30.13 22.52 20.93
CA HIS A 272 -29.11 23.45 21.38
C HIS A 272 -28.04 22.75 22.22
N TRP A 273 -28.47 21.81 23.07
CA TRP A 273 -27.56 21.07 23.95
C TRP A 273 -26.71 20.05 23.18
N VAL A 274 -27.28 19.39 22.17
CA VAL A 274 -26.56 18.47 21.30
C VAL A 274 -25.50 19.22 20.46
N THR A 275 -25.85 20.41 19.92
CA THR A 275 -24.90 21.26 19.19
C THR A 275 -23.78 21.78 20.10
N LEU A 276 -24.11 22.15 21.34
CA LEU A 276 -23.13 22.63 22.32
C LEU A 276 -22.16 21.51 22.74
N LEU A 277 -22.66 20.29 22.94
CA LEU A 277 -21.85 19.10 23.28
C LEU A 277 -20.90 18.73 22.16
N THR A 278 -21.33 18.78 20.90
CA THR A 278 -20.46 18.46 19.76
C THR A 278 -19.40 19.54 19.55
N VAL A 279 -19.75 20.82 19.71
CA VAL A 279 -18.79 21.93 19.59
C VAL A 279 -17.78 21.92 20.76
N SER A 280 -18.24 21.66 21.99
CA SER A 280 -17.36 21.61 23.17
C SER A 280 -16.42 20.40 23.12
N GLY A 281 -16.88 19.25 22.63
CA GLY A 281 -16.04 18.07 22.42
C GLY A 281 -14.92 18.30 21.41
N LEU A 282 -15.25 18.96 20.28
CA LEU A 282 -14.24 19.38 19.29
C LEU A 282 -13.26 20.40 19.85
N PHE A 283 -13.72 21.35 20.67
CA PHE A 283 -12.88 22.38 21.28
C PHE A 283 -11.89 21.77 22.29
N LEU A 284 -12.30 20.79 23.08
CA LEU A 284 -11.43 20.08 24.03
C LEU A 284 -10.36 19.26 23.32
N ILE A 285 -10.69 18.64 22.17
CA ILE A 285 -9.70 17.90 21.36
C ILE A 285 -8.66 18.84 20.77
N VAL A 286 -9.08 20.02 20.29
CA VAL A 286 -8.15 21.04 19.74
C VAL A 286 -7.26 21.62 20.85
N LEU A 287 -7.82 21.93 22.01
CA LEU A 287 -7.05 22.43 23.16
C LEU A 287 -6.08 21.37 23.67
N GLY A 288 -6.49 20.11 23.78
CA GLY A 288 -5.61 19.02 24.19
C GLY A 288 -4.40 18.80 23.27
N ARG A 289 -4.55 19.11 21.97
CA ARG A 289 -3.44 19.11 21.01
C ARG A 289 -2.53 20.32 21.11
N LEU A 290 -3.09 21.50 21.39
CA LEU A 290 -2.31 22.74 21.55
C LEU A 290 -1.43 22.70 22.81
N PHE A 291 -1.95 22.19 23.93
CA PHE A 291 -1.20 22.08 25.19
C PHE A 291 -0.21 20.91 25.22
N ARG A 292 -0.30 19.95 24.28
CA ARG A 292 0.69 18.87 24.16
C ARG A 292 1.97 19.31 23.43
N HIS A 293 1.91 20.39 22.67
CA HIS A 293 3.05 20.93 21.89
C HIS A 293 3.93 21.91 22.69
N GLU A 294 3.59 22.17 23.95
CA GLU A 294 4.33 23.13 24.82
C GLU A 294 5.19 22.41 25.90
N LYS A 295 5.30 21.09 25.84
CA LYS A 295 6.05 20.27 26.83
C LYS A 295 7.17 19.40 26.23
N ASP A 296 7.64 19.69 25.01
CA ASP A 296 8.88 19.10 24.47
C ASP A 296 9.86 20.20 24.05
#